data_bd2a725955b55afec7c4d2b421a92ab4
#
_entry.id   bd2a725955b55afec7c4d2b421a92ab4
#
_cell.length_a   1.000
_cell.length_b   1.000
_cell.length_c   1.000
_cell.angle_alpha   90.00
_cell.angle_beta   90.00
_cell.angle_gamma   90.00
#
_symmetry.space_group_name_H-M   'P 1'
#
loop_
_entity.id
_entity.type
_entity.pdbx_description
1 polymer ?
#
loop_
_entity_poly.entity_id
_entity_poly.type
_entity_poly.pdbx_seq_one_letter_code
_entity_poly.pdbx_strand_id
1 'polypeptide(L)'
;MIGRHNETNGLPKDSANEPITRLSSRVNSIEPSGIRRFFDLANELKGEVLSLSIGEPDFVTPWRVREMGIYSLEQGYTHYTANQGLMALRNTISEYTEEKYNLTYDPKTEIVVTVGGSEALDDAIRALIDPGDEVIIPEPCFVSYKASVGLANAVSVPISLKKENQFKLTPEELEAAITPKTRLLILGFPNNPTGAIMDQSDIEALLPVLRKHPQISIVSDELYAQLTYGEARHFSIANVPDMQDRTVIVGGFSKAFAMTGWRIGYALAHKDIAQAINKIHQFVIMSAPTTAQYAAIEALRNCDSEVEKMVNEYNYRRRYIYRRLLEMGIECFEPLGAFYIFPDISRFGMDSNTFCERLLQAQKVAIIP
;
A
#
# COMPACT_ATOMS: atom_id res chain seq x y z
N MET A 1 18.91 -41.52 68.24
CA MET A 1 17.67 -41.47 67.46
C MET A 1 17.62 -40.11 66.79
N ILE A 2 17.95 -40.03 65.52
CA ILE A 2 18.06 -38.77 64.74
C ILE A 2 16.99 -38.84 63.67
N GLY A 3 15.93 -38.02 63.81
CA GLY A 3 14.86 -37.89 62.82
C GLY A 3 15.37 -37.08 61.60
N ARG A 4 15.26 -37.65 60.41
CA ARG A 4 15.49 -36.98 59.13
C ARG A 4 14.19 -36.31 58.73
N HIS A 5 14.20 -34.97 58.63
CA HIS A 5 13.19 -34.20 57.89
C HIS A 5 13.51 -34.31 56.39
N ASN A 6 12.57 -34.84 55.62
CA ASN A 6 12.53 -34.76 54.17
C ASN A 6 11.94 -33.39 53.79
N GLU A 7 12.75 -32.46 53.39
CA GLU A 7 12.30 -31.28 52.62
C GLU A 7 12.22 -31.65 51.17
N THR A 8 11.00 -31.74 50.65
CA THR A 8 10.73 -31.81 49.23
C THR A 8 10.91 -30.45 48.62
N ASN A 9 12.06 -30.23 47.98
CA ASN A 9 12.29 -29.06 47.14
C ASN A 9 11.32 -29.11 45.97
N GLY A 10 10.27 -28.32 46.04
CA GLY A 10 9.41 -27.99 44.91
C GLY A 10 10.21 -27.22 43.88
N LEU A 11 10.39 -27.79 42.70
CA LEU A 11 10.87 -27.09 41.53
C LEU A 11 9.97 -25.88 41.25
N PRO A 12 10.49 -24.72 40.90
CA PRO A 12 9.66 -23.57 40.51
C PRO A 12 8.82 -23.96 39.30
N LYS A 13 7.50 -23.76 39.39
CA LYS A 13 6.55 -23.93 38.31
C LYS A 13 6.96 -23.01 37.18
N ASP A 14 6.95 -23.52 35.96
CA ASP A 14 7.20 -22.86 34.70
C ASP A 14 6.61 -21.43 34.68
N SER A 15 7.48 -20.44 34.71
CA SER A 15 7.17 -19.04 34.42
C SER A 15 7.19 -18.74 32.92
N ALA A 16 6.91 -19.74 32.09
CA ALA A 16 7.15 -19.68 30.65
C ALA A 16 6.05 -18.99 29.83
N ASN A 17 5.01 -18.40 30.46
CA ASN A 17 3.89 -17.80 29.72
C ASN A 17 3.36 -16.47 30.28
N GLU A 18 4.14 -15.72 31.03
CA GLU A 18 3.76 -14.34 31.27
C GLU A 18 4.12 -13.51 30.03
N PRO A 19 3.18 -12.72 29.47
CA PRO A 19 3.47 -11.88 28.30
C PRO A 19 4.62 -10.92 28.66
N ILE A 20 5.59 -10.78 27.75
CA ILE A 20 6.74 -9.90 27.93
C ILE A 20 6.23 -8.45 28.10
N THR A 21 6.10 -7.97 29.33
CA THR A 21 5.60 -6.64 29.69
C THR A 21 6.53 -5.50 29.24
N ARG A 22 7.66 -5.82 28.60
CA ARG A 22 8.68 -4.85 28.13
C ARG A 22 8.41 -4.28 26.74
N LEU A 23 7.43 -4.81 26.03
CA LEU A 23 7.09 -4.32 24.70
C LEU A 23 6.24 -3.05 24.79
N SER A 24 6.38 -2.19 23.77
CA SER A 24 5.53 -1.01 23.63
C SER A 24 4.06 -1.43 23.53
N SER A 25 3.17 -0.78 24.28
CA SER A 25 1.72 -1.02 24.20
C SER A 25 1.18 -0.80 22.78
N ARG A 26 1.76 0.13 22.03
CA ARG A 26 1.43 0.38 20.62
C ARG A 26 1.68 -0.84 19.75
N VAL A 27 2.87 -1.44 19.87
CA VAL A 27 3.21 -2.64 19.09
C VAL A 27 2.33 -3.81 19.46
N ASN A 28 2.01 -3.97 20.76
CA ASN A 28 1.12 -5.01 21.24
C ASN A 28 -0.35 -4.84 20.78
N SER A 29 -0.78 -3.61 20.50
CA SER A 29 -2.14 -3.34 20.00
C SER A 29 -2.31 -3.59 18.49
N ILE A 30 -1.20 -3.77 17.74
CA ILE A 30 -1.26 -4.06 16.30
C ILE A 30 -1.42 -5.56 16.12
N GLU A 31 -2.53 -5.96 15.51
CA GLU A 31 -2.75 -7.35 15.14
C GLU A 31 -1.77 -7.80 14.05
N PRO A 32 -1.23 -9.02 14.15
CA PRO A 32 -0.42 -9.58 13.07
C PRO A 32 -1.21 -9.63 11.76
N SER A 33 -0.54 -9.33 10.64
CA SER A 33 -1.17 -9.37 9.32
C SER A 33 -1.76 -10.76 9.03
N GLY A 34 -3.08 -10.84 8.82
CA GLY A 34 -3.76 -12.06 8.42
C GLY A 34 -3.21 -12.66 7.13
N ILE A 35 -2.74 -11.80 6.20
CA ILE A 35 -2.11 -12.21 4.94
C ILE A 35 -0.89 -13.12 5.19
N ARG A 36 -0.05 -12.75 6.16
CA ARG A 36 1.17 -13.52 6.47
C ARG A 36 0.86 -14.91 6.99
N ARG A 37 -0.18 -15.05 7.80
CA ARG A 37 -0.63 -16.36 8.30
C ARG A 37 -0.94 -17.33 7.16
N PHE A 38 -1.66 -16.87 6.12
CA PHE A 38 -2.00 -17.74 4.97
C PHE A 38 -0.78 -18.03 4.09
N PHE A 39 0.15 -17.10 4.00
CA PHE A 39 1.43 -17.34 3.33
C PHE A 39 2.24 -18.43 4.05
N ASP A 40 2.37 -18.35 5.36
CA ASP A 40 3.10 -19.32 6.16
C ASP A 40 2.42 -20.72 6.08
N LEU A 41 1.08 -20.77 6.17
CA LEU A 41 0.30 -22.00 5.97
C LEU A 41 0.52 -22.62 4.56
N ALA A 42 0.57 -21.80 3.52
CA ALA A 42 0.83 -22.28 2.16
C ALA A 42 2.25 -22.87 2.03
N ASN A 43 3.24 -22.26 2.69
CA ASN A 43 4.63 -22.74 2.70
C ASN A 43 4.82 -24.05 3.51
N GLU A 44 4.03 -24.25 4.56
CA GLU A 44 4.05 -25.49 5.36
C GLU A 44 3.49 -26.67 4.59
N LEU A 45 2.59 -26.47 3.65
CA LEU A 45 2.03 -27.51 2.81
C LEU A 45 3.08 -27.95 1.78
N LYS A 46 3.78 -29.04 2.08
CA LYS A 46 4.71 -29.71 1.14
C LYS A 46 3.94 -30.18 -0.10
N GLY A 47 4.07 -29.47 -1.19
CA GLY A 47 3.42 -29.84 -2.45
C GLY A 47 3.20 -28.63 -3.35
N GLU A 48 2.63 -28.85 -4.52
CA GLU A 48 2.27 -27.78 -5.46
C GLU A 48 1.05 -27.02 -4.93
N VAL A 49 1.26 -25.85 -4.35
CA VAL A 49 0.21 -24.89 -3.98
C VAL A 49 0.15 -23.82 -5.05
N LEU A 50 -1.02 -23.62 -5.65
CA LEU A 50 -1.28 -22.46 -6.49
C LEU A 50 -1.50 -21.23 -5.58
N SER A 51 -0.49 -20.37 -5.48
CA SER A 51 -0.60 -19.16 -4.66
C SER A 51 -1.16 -17.98 -5.47
N LEU A 52 -2.31 -17.49 -5.01
CA LEU A 52 -2.92 -16.23 -5.44
C LEU A 52 -2.95 -15.24 -4.25
N SER A 53 -2.09 -15.44 -3.27
CA SER A 53 -2.14 -14.73 -1.98
C SER A 53 -1.18 -13.55 -1.88
N ILE A 54 -0.09 -13.52 -2.66
CA ILE A 54 0.90 -12.46 -2.60
C ILE A 54 0.55 -11.38 -3.62
N GLY A 55 0.34 -10.16 -3.15
CA GLY A 55 0.06 -9.01 -4.00
C GLY A 55 1.31 -8.45 -4.69
N GLU A 56 2.00 -9.27 -5.50
CA GLU A 56 3.15 -8.84 -6.28
C GLU A 56 3.05 -9.29 -7.75
N PRO A 57 3.63 -8.51 -8.68
CA PRO A 57 3.75 -8.93 -10.07
C PRO A 57 4.56 -10.23 -10.17
N ASP A 58 4.06 -11.18 -10.96
CA ASP A 58 4.81 -12.41 -11.32
C ASP A 58 5.74 -12.21 -12.53
N PHE A 59 5.82 -10.99 -13.02
CA PHE A 59 6.77 -10.60 -14.05
C PHE A 59 8.15 -10.34 -13.46
N VAL A 60 9.16 -10.66 -14.22
CA VAL A 60 10.53 -10.22 -13.91
C VAL A 60 10.67 -8.75 -14.27
N THR A 61 11.32 -7.97 -13.41
CA THR A 61 11.66 -6.57 -13.70
C THR A 61 12.25 -6.43 -15.11
N PRO A 62 11.84 -5.47 -15.93
CA PRO A 62 12.33 -5.30 -17.31
C PRO A 62 13.86 -5.32 -17.40
N TRP A 63 14.41 -5.92 -18.46
CA TRP A 63 15.85 -6.12 -18.59
C TRP A 63 16.63 -4.81 -18.48
N ARG A 64 16.19 -3.74 -19.14
CA ARG A 64 16.84 -2.43 -19.11
C ARG A 64 17.00 -1.89 -17.69
N VAL A 65 15.99 -2.09 -16.86
CA VAL A 65 16.01 -1.69 -15.44
C VAL A 65 17.04 -2.49 -14.67
N ARG A 66 17.06 -3.82 -14.87
CA ARG A 66 18.05 -4.72 -14.23
C ARG A 66 19.48 -4.42 -14.69
N GLU A 67 19.67 -4.19 -15.99
CA GLU A 67 20.95 -3.82 -16.60
C GLU A 67 21.50 -2.52 -16.00
N MET A 68 20.63 -1.49 -15.81
CA MET A 68 21.06 -0.25 -15.16
C MET A 68 21.44 -0.45 -13.68
N GLY A 69 20.73 -1.34 -12.97
CA GLY A 69 21.10 -1.74 -11.61
C GLY A 69 22.50 -2.40 -11.58
N ILE A 70 22.77 -3.34 -12.47
CA ILE A 70 24.08 -3.99 -12.62
C ILE A 70 25.15 -2.95 -12.96
N TYR A 71 24.90 -2.12 -13.95
CA TYR A 71 25.81 -1.05 -14.36
C TYR A 71 26.16 -0.12 -13.19
N SER A 72 25.22 0.26 -12.37
CA SER A 72 25.49 1.12 -11.22
C SER A 72 26.47 0.50 -10.23
N LEU A 73 26.40 -0.83 -10.04
CA LEU A 73 27.35 -1.57 -9.20
C LEU A 73 28.73 -1.67 -9.86
N GLU A 74 28.81 -1.94 -11.17
CA GLU A 74 30.06 -1.97 -11.93
C GLU A 74 30.79 -0.63 -11.91
N GLN A 75 30.04 0.48 -11.90
CA GLN A 75 30.60 1.83 -11.79
C GLN A 75 30.99 2.22 -10.35
N GLY A 76 30.72 1.36 -9.37
CA GLY A 76 31.01 1.65 -7.96
C GLY A 76 30.06 2.68 -7.33
N TYR A 77 28.84 2.84 -7.84
CA TYR A 77 27.84 3.75 -7.26
C TYR A 77 27.22 3.12 -6.01
N THR A 78 28.04 2.98 -4.96
CA THR A 78 27.70 2.28 -3.71
C THR A 78 27.69 3.20 -2.47
N HIS A 79 27.76 4.51 -2.67
CA HIS A 79 27.74 5.50 -1.62
C HIS A 79 26.33 6.05 -1.37
N TYR A 80 26.14 6.71 -0.24
CA TYR A 80 24.90 7.43 0.05
C TYR A 80 24.61 8.50 -0.99
N THR A 81 23.35 8.66 -1.31
CA THR A 81 22.85 9.80 -2.09
C THR A 81 22.43 10.95 -1.17
N ALA A 82 21.96 12.06 -1.73
CA ALA A 82 21.22 13.03 -0.96
C ALA A 82 20.00 12.36 -0.29
N ASN A 83 19.59 12.82 0.88
CA ASN A 83 18.46 12.24 1.62
C ASN A 83 17.19 12.15 0.76
N GLN A 84 16.83 13.24 0.07
CA GLN A 84 15.68 13.25 -0.84
C GLN A 84 15.84 12.37 -2.09
N GLY A 85 16.99 11.73 -2.29
CA GLY A 85 17.32 10.94 -3.46
C GLY A 85 18.12 11.72 -4.52
N LEU A 86 18.60 10.98 -5.54
CA LEU A 86 19.34 11.53 -6.68
C LEU A 86 18.52 12.62 -7.37
N MET A 87 19.13 13.77 -7.66
CA MET A 87 18.49 14.85 -8.41
C MET A 87 18.03 14.37 -9.79
N ALA A 88 18.82 13.52 -10.43
CA ALA A 88 18.44 12.93 -11.73
C ALA A 88 17.13 12.13 -11.64
N LEU A 89 16.94 11.34 -10.57
CA LEU A 89 15.70 10.59 -10.37
C LEU A 89 14.53 11.53 -10.08
N ARG A 90 14.72 12.53 -9.22
CA ARG A 90 13.67 13.51 -8.89
C ARG A 90 13.22 14.30 -10.11
N ASN A 91 14.17 14.73 -10.97
CA ASN A 91 13.83 15.36 -12.26
C ASN A 91 13.01 14.41 -13.13
N THR A 92 13.43 13.14 -13.24
CA THR A 92 12.71 12.16 -14.06
C THR A 92 11.32 11.85 -13.50
N ILE A 93 11.14 11.82 -12.17
CA ILE A 93 9.81 11.68 -11.55
C ILE A 93 8.93 12.89 -11.89
N SER A 94 9.46 14.12 -11.78
CA SER A 94 8.73 15.35 -12.12
C SER A 94 8.28 15.35 -13.59
N GLU A 95 9.20 15.05 -14.51
CA GLU A 95 8.92 14.93 -15.95
C GLU A 95 7.84 13.87 -16.22
N TYR A 96 7.97 12.69 -15.61
CA TYR A 96 7.03 11.58 -15.78
C TYR A 96 5.62 11.91 -15.26
N THR A 97 5.51 12.53 -14.08
CA THR A 97 4.20 12.87 -13.50
C THR A 97 3.51 14.00 -14.25
N GLU A 98 4.27 14.93 -14.80
CA GLU A 98 3.73 15.97 -15.67
C GLU A 98 3.21 15.36 -16.99
N GLU A 99 4.00 14.51 -17.65
CA GLU A 99 3.61 13.87 -18.92
C GLU A 99 2.41 12.94 -18.77
N LYS A 100 2.40 12.07 -17.73
CA LYS A 100 1.39 11.01 -17.59
C LYS A 100 0.13 11.46 -16.89
N TYR A 101 0.23 12.38 -15.93
CA TYR A 101 -0.86 12.74 -15.03
C TYR A 101 -1.17 14.23 -14.98
N ASN A 102 -0.43 15.07 -15.75
CA ASN A 102 -0.55 16.53 -15.71
C ASN A 102 -0.39 17.10 -14.30
N LEU A 103 0.58 16.56 -13.56
CA LEU A 103 0.94 16.95 -12.19
C LEU A 103 2.36 17.47 -12.17
N THR A 104 2.52 18.76 -11.83
CA THR A 104 3.82 19.43 -11.76
C THR A 104 4.27 19.58 -10.30
N TYR A 105 5.46 19.08 -9.99
CA TYR A 105 6.13 19.22 -8.70
C TYR A 105 7.59 19.64 -8.90
N ASP A 106 8.07 20.59 -8.09
CA ASP A 106 9.48 21.00 -8.12
C ASP A 106 10.39 19.87 -7.63
N PRO A 107 11.27 19.32 -8.50
CA PRO A 107 12.16 18.23 -8.12
C PRO A 107 13.16 18.59 -7.01
N LYS A 108 13.37 19.88 -6.73
CA LYS A 108 14.28 20.33 -5.67
C LYS A 108 13.66 20.28 -4.28
N THR A 109 12.35 20.54 -4.19
CA THR A 109 11.69 20.82 -2.91
C THR A 109 10.46 19.97 -2.61
N GLU A 110 9.84 19.32 -3.62
CA GLU A 110 8.52 18.70 -3.50
C GLU A 110 8.53 17.18 -3.76
N ILE A 111 9.71 16.59 -4.00
CA ILE A 111 9.87 15.16 -4.28
C ILE A 111 10.83 14.53 -3.28
N VAL A 112 10.40 13.46 -2.63
CA VAL A 112 11.22 12.63 -1.74
C VAL A 112 11.21 11.19 -2.22
N VAL A 113 12.37 10.64 -2.55
CA VAL A 113 12.56 9.24 -2.94
C VAL A 113 12.66 8.38 -1.67
N THR A 114 11.87 7.31 -1.60
CA THR A 114 11.70 6.49 -0.42
C THR A 114 12.00 5.01 -0.66
N VAL A 115 12.13 4.21 0.41
CA VAL A 115 12.28 2.75 0.37
C VAL A 115 10.94 2.07 0.10
N GLY A 116 10.41 2.31 -1.11
CA GLY A 116 9.08 1.89 -1.54
C GLY A 116 7.96 2.80 -1.02
N GLY A 117 6.76 2.62 -1.57
CA GLY A 117 5.58 3.38 -1.16
C GLY A 117 5.18 3.18 0.31
N SER A 118 5.59 2.06 0.92
CA SER A 118 5.30 1.81 2.34
C SER A 118 5.98 2.80 3.28
N GLU A 119 7.22 3.21 2.97
CA GLU A 119 7.90 4.26 3.72
C GLU A 119 7.27 5.63 3.44
N ALA A 120 7.01 5.95 2.16
CA ALA A 120 6.35 7.19 1.79
C ALA A 120 5.02 7.38 2.53
N LEU A 121 4.23 6.31 2.67
CA LEU A 121 2.98 6.29 3.42
C LEU A 121 3.21 6.54 4.92
N ASP A 122 4.13 5.81 5.55
CA ASP A 122 4.41 5.92 6.99
C ASP A 122 4.94 7.31 7.34
N ASP A 123 5.89 7.81 6.56
CA ASP A 123 6.46 9.14 6.73
C ASP A 123 5.43 10.25 6.52
N ALA A 124 4.54 10.13 5.51
CA ALA A 124 3.46 11.07 5.27
C ALA A 124 2.48 11.12 6.45
N ILE A 125 2.06 9.96 6.97
CA ILE A 125 1.18 9.87 8.13
C ILE A 125 1.85 10.56 9.34
N ARG A 126 3.10 10.20 9.67
CA ARG A 126 3.83 10.79 10.80
C ARG A 126 4.11 12.28 10.66
N ALA A 127 4.22 12.79 9.43
CA ALA A 127 4.46 14.21 9.15
C ALA A 127 3.20 15.06 9.31
N LEU A 128 2.00 14.46 9.16
CA LEU A 128 0.73 15.20 9.03
C LEU A 128 -0.17 15.10 10.27
N ILE A 129 0.09 14.18 11.20
CA ILE A 129 -0.79 13.92 12.34
C ILE A 129 -0.06 13.96 13.69
N ASP A 130 -0.78 14.36 14.70
CA ASP A 130 -0.39 14.29 16.10
C ASP A 130 -1.08 13.12 16.84
N PRO A 131 -0.56 12.67 17.99
CA PRO A 131 -1.23 11.67 18.81
C PRO A 131 -2.65 12.06 19.18
N GLY A 132 -3.61 11.19 18.87
CA GLY A 132 -5.04 11.40 19.12
C GLY A 132 -5.82 12.06 18.00
N ASP A 133 -5.16 12.48 16.93
CA ASP A 133 -5.84 12.90 15.69
C ASP A 133 -6.56 11.72 15.04
N GLU A 134 -7.63 12.02 14.33
CA GLU A 134 -8.42 11.05 13.60
C GLU A 134 -8.02 11.00 12.11
N VAL A 135 -7.85 9.77 11.62
CA VAL A 135 -7.53 9.45 10.23
C VAL A 135 -8.65 8.65 9.62
N ILE A 136 -9.30 9.19 8.60
CA ILE A 136 -10.36 8.50 7.86
C ILE A 136 -9.72 7.51 6.90
N ILE A 137 -10.19 6.25 6.96
CA ILE A 137 -9.70 5.13 6.15
C ILE A 137 -10.90 4.43 5.50
N PRO A 138 -11.17 4.66 4.19
CA PRO A 138 -12.14 3.86 3.45
C PRO A 138 -11.71 2.38 3.38
N GLU A 139 -12.62 1.45 3.72
CA GLU A 139 -12.38 0.01 3.80
C GLU A 139 -13.35 -0.78 2.92
N PRO A 140 -12.92 -1.90 2.30
CA PRO A 140 -11.64 -2.60 2.50
C PRO A 140 -10.46 -1.84 1.87
N CYS A 141 -9.29 -1.97 2.48
CA CYS A 141 -8.08 -1.23 2.10
C CYS A 141 -6.80 -2.04 2.35
N PHE A 142 -5.67 -1.48 1.95
CA PHE A 142 -4.37 -2.04 2.27
C PHE A 142 -4.14 -2.08 3.79
N VAL A 143 -3.80 -3.26 4.31
CA VAL A 143 -3.71 -3.54 5.76
C VAL A 143 -2.75 -2.63 6.53
N SER A 144 -1.74 -2.06 5.86
CA SER A 144 -0.75 -1.20 6.49
C SER A 144 -1.29 0.17 6.89
N TYR A 145 -2.40 0.65 6.32
CA TYR A 145 -2.94 1.97 6.67
C TYR A 145 -3.27 2.05 8.16
N LYS A 146 -4.07 1.12 8.68
CA LYS A 146 -4.41 1.07 10.11
C LYS A 146 -3.18 0.89 10.99
N ALA A 147 -2.24 0.04 10.58
CA ALA A 147 -1.03 -0.23 11.34
C ALA A 147 -0.16 1.04 11.45
N SER A 148 0.07 1.77 10.35
CA SER A 148 0.85 3.02 10.35
C SER A 148 0.17 4.11 11.18
N VAL A 149 -1.16 4.25 11.08
CA VAL A 149 -1.94 5.19 11.92
C VAL A 149 -1.80 4.84 13.41
N GLY A 150 -1.92 3.56 13.76
CA GLY A 150 -1.72 3.10 15.14
C GLY A 150 -0.29 3.33 15.66
N LEU A 151 0.73 3.10 14.82
CA LEU A 151 2.14 3.38 15.16
C LEU A 151 2.41 4.87 15.38
N ALA A 152 1.64 5.75 14.74
CA ALA A 152 1.70 7.19 14.96
C ALA A 152 0.86 7.69 16.17
N ASN A 153 0.23 6.79 16.94
CA ASN A 153 -0.70 7.10 18.03
C ASN A 153 -1.96 7.86 17.63
N ALA A 154 -2.35 7.79 16.39
CA ALA A 154 -3.59 8.38 15.92
C ALA A 154 -4.74 7.36 15.97
N VAL A 155 -5.95 7.83 15.71
CA VAL A 155 -7.18 7.05 15.76
C VAL A 155 -7.65 6.78 14.33
N SER A 156 -7.76 5.51 13.94
CA SER A 156 -8.37 5.13 12.67
C SER A 156 -9.89 5.28 12.73
N VAL A 157 -10.47 5.99 11.76
CA VAL A 157 -11.92 6.13 11.56
C VAL A 157 -12.29 5.41 10.27
N PRO A 158 -12.75 4.15 10.32
CA PRO A 158 -13.06 3.38 9.13
C PRO A 158 -14.38 3.84 8.49
N ILE A 159 -14.41 3.91 7.15
CA ILE A 159 -15.63 4.02 6.35
C ILE A 159 -15.81 2.72 5.58
N SER A 160 -16.90 2.01 5.84
CA SER A 160 -17.20 0.76 5.13
C SER A 160 -17.74 1.05 3.73
N LEU A 161 -16.89 0.88 2.72
CA LEU A 161 -17.27 1.02 1.31
C LEU A 161 -18.24 -0.09 0.91
N LYS A 162 -19.25 0.27 0.12
CA LYS A 162 -20.35 -0.63 -0.21
C LYS A 162 -20.22 -1.16 -1.64
N LYS A 163 -20.61 -2.42 -1.83
CA LYS A 163 -20.69 -3.07 -3.14
C LYS A 163 -21.65 -2.32 -4.08
N GLU A 164 -22.75 -1.81 -3.54
CA GLU A 164 -23.76 -1.05 -4.28
C GLU A 164 -23.17 0.24 -4.89
N ASN A 165 -22.16 0.82 -4.24
CA ASN A 165 -21.42 1.99 -4.70
C ASN A 165 -20.11 1.58 -5.41
N GLN A 166 -19.99 0.32 -5.85
CA GLN A 166 -18.78 -0.19 -6.50
C GLN A 166 -17.49 -0.02 -5.66
N PHE A 167 -17.62 -0.08 -4.34
CA PHE A 167 -16.54 0.18 -3.38
C PHE A 167 -15.87 1.55 -3.55
N LYS A 168 -16.62 2.55 -3.98
CA LYS A 168 -16.20 3.95 -4.05
C LYS A 168 -16.62 4.70 -2.80
N LEU A 169 -15.83 5.70 -2.40
CA LEU A 169 -16.20 6.60 -1.31
C LEU A 169 -17.21 7.64 -1.80
N THR A 170 -18.30 7.81 -1.06
CA THR A 170 -19.32 8.83 -1.37
C THR A 170 -19.16 10.08 -0.51
N PRO A 171 -19.65 11.26 -0.97
CA PRO A 171 -19.65 12.49 -0.20
C PRO A 171 -20.36 12.35 1.14
N GLU A 172 -21.50 11.64 1.19
CA GLU A 172 -22.32 11.45 2.38
C GLU A 172 -21.58 10.61 3.43
N GLU A 173 -20.89 9.54 3.00
CA GLU A 173 -20.08 8.70 3.87
C GLU A 173 -18.88 9.47 4.43
N LEU A 174 -18.24 10.30 3.60
CA LEU A 174 -17.14 11.14 4.03
C LEU A 174 -17.58 12.20 5.04
N GLU A 175 -18.66 12.96 4.74
CA GLU A 175 -19.19 14.00 5.64
C GLU A 175 -19.57 13.42 7.00
N ALA A 176 -20.21 12.24 7.02
CA ALA A 176 -20.64 11.56 8.25
C ALA A 176 -19.48 11.10 9.14
N ALA A 177 -18.30 10.85 8.57
CA ALA A 177 -17.13 10.38 9.31
C ALA A 177 -16.26 11.52 9.87
N ILE A 178 -16.46 12.77 9.39
CA ILE A 178 -15.62 13.91 9.80
C ILE A 178 -16.03 14.40 11.18
N THR A 179 -15.03 14.59 12.04
CA THR A 179 -15.18 15.25 13.35
C THR A 179 -14.18 16.42 13.47
N PRO A 180 -14.26 17.23 14.53
CA PRO A 180 -13.26 18.27 14.80
C PRO A 180 -11.84 17.76 14.99
N LYS A 181 -11.65 16.44 15.24
CA LYS A 181 -10.34 15.80 15.39
C LYS A 181 -9.81 15.22 14.09
N THR A 182 -10.60 15.18 13.03
CA THR A 182 -10.17 14.64 11.74
C THR A 182 -9.10 15.53 11.13
N ARG A 183 -7.93 14.93 10.80
CA ARG A 183 -6.77 15.61 10.22
C ARG A 183 -6.31 15.00 8.91
N LEU A 184 -6.61 13.74 8.67
CA LEU A 184 -6.12 13.03 7.50
C LEU A 184 -7.21 12.15 6.88
N LEU A 185 -7.25 12.12 5.55
CA LEU A 185 -7.98 11.15 4.74
C LEU A 185 -6.97 10.36 3.92
N ILE A 186 -7.03 9.01 3.97
CA ILE A 186 -6.24 8.15 3.10
C ILE A 186 -7.11 7.67 1.96
N LEU A 187 -6.75 8.02 0.73
CA LEU A 187 -7.39 7.56 -0.52
C LEU A 187 -6.46 6.57 -1.21
N GLY A 188 -6.81 5.28 -1.24
CA GLY A 188 -6.02 4.24 -1.92
C GLY A 188 -6.77 3.74 -3.16
N PHE A 189 -6.63 4.45 -4.27
CA PHE A 189 -7.24 4.09 -5.56
C PHE A 189 -6.24 4.24 -6.70
N PRO A 190 -6.18 3.28 -7.66
CA PRO A 190 -6.94 2.02 -7.74
C PRO A 190 -6.77 1.15 -6.49
N ASN A 191 -7.88 0.58 -6.01
CA ASN A 191 -7.95 0.03 -4.65
C ASN A 191 -7.35 -1.37 -4.52
N ASN A 192 -6.62 -1.57 -3.45
CA ASN A 192 -6.24 -2.86 -2.89
C ASN A 192 -7.15 -3.11 -1.66
N PRO A 193 -8.07 -4.11 -1.64
CA PRO A 193 -8.09 -5.31 -2.48
C PRO A 193 -9.21 -5.37 -3.54
N THR A 194 -10.05 -4.36 -3.71
CA THR A 194 -11.28 -4.50 -4.53
C THR A 194 -11.03 -4.35 -6.03
N GLY A 195 -9.96 -3.65 -6.44
CA GLY A 195 -9.76 -3.24 -7.81
C GLY A 195 -10.68 -2.10 -8.27
N ALA A 196 -11.39 -1.46 -7.33
CA ALA A 196 -12.18 -0.27 -7.61
C ALA A 196 -11.28 0.91 -7.99
N ILE A 197 -11.82 1.79 -8.82
CA ILE A 197 -11.20 3.07 -9.13
C ILE A 197 -12.18 4.19 -8.84
N MET A 198 -11.65 5.36 -8.54
CA MET A 198 -12.41 6.60 -8.53
C MET A 198 -11.97 7.45 -9.72
N ASP A 199 -12.90 7.76 -10.59
CA ASP A 199 -12.64 8.61 -11.76
C ASP A 199 -12.74 10.10 -11.38
N GLN A 200 -12.57 10.97 -12.37
CA GLN A 200 -12.64 12.40 -12.15
C GLN A 200 -13.96 12.83 -11.52
N SER A 201 -15.09 12.28 -11.96
CA SER A 201 -16.42 12.65 -11.45
C SER A 201 -16.61 12.21 -10.00
N ASP A 202 -16.08 11.03 -9.63
CA ASP A 202 -16.10 10.54 -8.25
C ASP A 202 -15.27 11.44 -7.32
N ILE A 203 -14.08 11.84 -7.76
CA ILE A 203 -13.21 12.75 -6.99
C ILE A 203 -13.84 14.14 -6.87
N GLU A 204 -14.37 14.69 -7.96
CA GLU A 204 -15.03 15.99 -7.95
C GLU A 204 -16.26 16.02 -7.02
N ALA A 205 -16.97 14.92 -6.88
CA ALA A 205 -18.09 14.81 -5.95
C ALA A 205 -17.68 14.97 -4.47
N LEU A 206 -16.44 14.60 -4.10
CA LEU A 206 -15.94 14.77 -2.73
C LEU A 206 -15.53 16.22 -2.39
N LEU A 207 -15.25 17.05 -3.41
CA LEU A 207 -14.70 18.40 -3.21
C LEU A 207 -15.56 19.32 -2.34
N PRO A 208 -16.90 19.36 -2.46
CA PRO A 208 -17.73 20.19 -1.59
C PRO A 208 -17.54 19.88 -0.11
N VAL A 209 -17.38 18.60 0.24
CA VAL A 209 -17.11 18.16 1.62
C VAL A 209 -15.71 18.57 2.03
N LEU A 210 -14.70 18.25 1.24
CA LEU A 210 -13.31 18.56 1.55
C LEU A 210 -13.04 20.08 1.66
N ARG A 211 -13.73 20.91 0.88
CA ARG A 211 -13.61 22.38 0.95
C ARG A 211 -14.18 22.98 2.22
N LYS A 212 -15.21 22.34 2.82
CA LYS A 212 -15.73 22.73 4.14
C LYS A 212 -14.74 22.43 5.27
N HIS A 213 -13.82 21.48 5.04
CA HIS A 213 -12.89 20.95 6.04
C HIS A 213 -11.42 21.15 5.61
N PRO A 214 -10.93 22.41 5.52
CA PRO A 214 -9.58 22.71 5.02
C PRO A 214 -8.45 22.17 5.90
N GLN A 215 -8.75 21.80 7.16
CA GLN A 215 -7.79 21.20 8.09
C GLN A 215 -7.44 19.75 7.76
N ILE A 216 -8.18 19.09 6.86
CA ILE A 216 -7.93 17.69 6.49
C ILE A 216 -6.91 17.65 5.36
N SER A 217 -5.76 17.03 5.63
CA SER A 217 -4.78 16.64 4.62
C SER A 217 -5.20 15.33 3.94
N ILE A 218 -4.63 15.04 2.79
CA ILE A 218 -4.94 13.84 2.01
C ILE A 218 -3.65 13.08 1.73
N VAL A 219 -3.64 11.79 1.98
CA VAL A 219 -2.65 10.86 1.44
C VAL A 219 -3.32 10.07 0.33
N SER A 220 -2.89 10.30 -0.90
CA SER A 220 -3.35 9.58 -2.09
C SER A 220 -2.36 8.47 -2.43
N ASP A 221 -2.70 7.22 -2.12
CA ASP A 221 -1.88 6.06 -2.48
C ASP A 221 -2.19 5.67 -3.93
N GLU A 222 -1.28 6.02 -4.83
CA GLU A 222 -1.41 5.87 -6.27
C GLU A 222 -0.47 4.81 -6.85
N LEU A 223 -0.02 3.85 -6.03
CA LEU A 223 0.87 2.77 -6.45
C LEU A 223 0.35 1.92 -7.62
N TYR A 224 -0.95 1.95 -7.85
CA TYR A 224 -1.61 1.23 -8.95
C TYR A 224 -2.08 2.15 -10.08
N ALA A 225 -1.68 3.41 -10.13
CA ALA A 225 -2.15 4.41 -11.11
C ALA A 225 -2.02 3.96 -12.57
N GLN A 226 -0.94 3.22 -12.92
CA GLN A 226 -0.73 2.68 -14.26
C GLN A 226 -1.54 1.41 -14.56
N LEU A 227 -2.05 0.73 -13.53
CA LEU A 227 -2.77 -0.53 -13.67
C LEU A 227 -4.28 -0.27 -13.72
N THR A 228 -4.75 0.29 -14.81
CA THR A 228 -6.17 0.53 -15.11
C THR A 228 -6.55 -0.16 -16.42
N TYR A 229 -7.81 -0.55 -16.57
CA TYR A 229 -8.26 -1.43 -17.66
C TYR A 229 -9.45 -0.86 -18.45
N GLY A 230 -9.49 -1.15 -19.74
CA GLY A 230 -10.55 -0.66 -20.63
C GLY A 230 -10.51 0.85 -20.80
N GLU A 231 -11.65 1.50 -20.62
CA GLU A 231 -11.78 2.96 -20.69
C GLU A 231 -11.42 3.67 -19.38
N ALA A 232 -11.20 2.89 -18.32
CA ALA A 232 -10.88 3.44 -17.01
C ALA A 232 -9.52 4.14 -17.00
N ARG A 233 -9.46 5.31 -16.37
CA ARG A 233 -8.23 6.09 -16.20
C ARG A 233 -8.12 6.54 -14.77
N HIS A 234 -6.91 6.50 -14.25
CA HIS A 234 -6.61 7.10 -12.95
C HIS A 234 -6.75 8.62 -13.03
N PHE A 235 -7.36 9.21 -12.00
CA PHE A 235 -7.41 10.64 -11.79
C PHE A 235 -6.99 10.96 -10.36
N SER A 236 -5.90 11.71 -10.22
CA SER A 236 -5.42 12.10 -8.90
C SER A 236 -6.21 13.28 -8.33
N ILE A 237 -6.54 13.25 -7.05
CA ILE A 237 -7.13 14.41 -6.38
C ILE A 237 -6.22 15.63 -6.40
N ALA A 238 -4.91 15.44 -6.53
CA ALA A 238 -3.93 16.51 -6.67
C ALA A 238 -4.03 17.26 -8.01
N ASN A 239 -4.76 16.73 -9.01
CA ASN A 239 -5.08 17.48 -10.23
C ASN A 239 -6.06 18.64 -9.99
N VAL A 240 -6.73 18.66 -8.83
CA VAL A 240 -7.59 19.77 -8.44
C VAL A 240 -6.75 20.82 -7.73
N PRO A 241 -6.63 22.06 -8.27
CA PRO A 241 -5.65 23.03 -7.81
C PRO A 241 -5.67 23.35 -6.31
N ASP A 242 -6.86 23.44 -5.71
CA ASP A 242 -7.05 23.71 -4.27
C ASP A 242 -6.87 22.46 -3.38
N MET A 243 -6.60 21.30 -3.96
CA MET A 243 -6.30 20.05 -3.25
C MET A 243 -4.80 19.71 -3.27
N GLN A 244 -4.06 20.16 -4.28
CA GLN A 244 -2.64 19.82 -4.46
C GLN A 244 -1.80 20.17 -3.22
N ASP A 245 -1.97 21.37 -2.67
CA ASP A 245 -1.16 21.87 -1.54
C ASP A 245 -1.34 21.07 -0.24
N ARG A 246 -2.41 20.30 -0.10
CA ARG A 246 -2.70 19.47 1.07
C ARG A 246 -2.76 17.98 0.77
N THR A 247 -2.30 17.58 -0.41
CA THR A 247 -2.25 16.19 -0.84
C THR A 247 -0.79 15.71 -0.88
N VAL A 248 -0.55 14.53 -0.29
CA VAL A 248 0.66 13.76 -0.49
C VAL A 248 0.33 12.61 -1.43
N ILE A 249 0.95 12.57 -2.60
CA ILE A 249 0.87 11.41 -3.50
C ILE A 249 1.94 10.41 -3.06
N VAL A 250 1.53 9.17 -2.80
CA VAL A 250 2.42 8.03 -2.61
C VAL A 250 2.51 7.26 -3.91
N GLY A 251 3.67 7.33 -4.55
CA GLY A 251 3.96 6.65 -5.80
C GLY A 251 5.09 5.63 -5.67
N GLY A 252 5.32 4.85 -6.71
CA GLY A 252 6.42 3.90 -6.67
C GLY A 252 6.49 2.95 -7.86
N PHE A 253 7.53 2.12 -7.83
CA PHE A 253 7.93 1.28 -8.96
C PHE A 253 7.51 -0.18 -8.78
N SER A 254 7.06 -0.54 -7.59
CA SER A 254 6.81 -1.94 -7.20
C SER A 254 5.84 -2.66 -8.13
N LYS A 255 4.79 -1.99 -8.62
CA LYS A 255 3.65 -2.61 -9.30
C LYS A 255 3.76 -2.49 -10.82
N ALA A 256 3.78 -1.28 -11.35
CA ALA A 256 3.83 -1.06 -12.79
C ALA A 256 5.12 -1.56 -13.45
N PHE A 257 6.24 -1.49 -12.73
CA PHE A 257 7.56 -1.87 -13.25
C PHE A 257 8.07 -3.22 -12.72
N ALA A 258 7.23 -3.99 -12.01
CA ALA A 258 7.62 -5.26 -11.39
C ALA A 258 8.90 -5.16 -10.53
N MET A 259 8.98 -4.12 -9.69
CA MET A 259 10.16 -3.79 -8.87
C MET A 259 9.90 -3.95 -7.37
N THR A 260 9.11 -4.94 -6.95
CA THR A 260 8.77 -5.14 -5.53
C THR A 260 10.00 -5.31 -4.64
N GLY A 261 10.96 -6.12 -5.07
CA GLY A 261 12.20 -6.41 -4.34
C GLY A 261 13.24 -5.28 -4.35
N TRP A 262 13.12 -4.28 -5.24
CA TRP A 262 14.04 -3.15 -5.33
C TRP A 262 13.86 -2.12 -4.21
N ARG A 263 12.69 -2.12 -3.57
CA ARG A 263 12.35 -1.20 -2.48
C ARG A 263 12.55 0.27 -2.85
N ILE A 264 11.87 0.73 -3.89
CA ILE A 264 11.96 2.11 -4.37
C ILE A 264 10.56 2.69 -4.61
N GLY A 265 10.33 3.90 -4.12
CA GLY A 265 9.10 4.68 -4.26
C GLY A 265 9.38 6.15 -4.06
N TYR A 266 8.33 6.93 -3.97
CA TYR A 266 8.45 8.37 -3.77
C TYR A 266 7.19 8.95 -3.15
N ALA A 267 7.36 10.10 -2.48
CA ALA A 267 6.29 11.01 -2.07
C ALA A 267 6.38 12.31 -2.88
N LEU A 268 5.24 12.80 -3.36
CA LEU A 268 5.09 14.11 -3.97
C LEU A 268 4.17 14.95 -3.09
N ALA A 269 4.59 16.13 -2.69
CA ALA A 269 3.80 16.99 -1.82
C ALA A 269 4.27 18.44 -1.91
N HIS A 270 3.43 19.37 -1.45
CA HIS A 270 3.86 20.75 -1.24
C HIS A 270 5.17 20.80 -0.42
N LYS A 271 6.05 21.74 -0.75
CA LYS A 271 7.42 21.84 -0.21
C LYS A 271 7.53 21.69 1.31
N ASP A 272 6.60 22.26 2.08
CA ASP A 272 6.64 22.20 3.54
C ASP A 272 6.35 20.79 4.07
N ILE A 273 5.42 20.08 3.43
CA ILE A 273 5.09 18.69 3.74
C ILE A 273 6.23 17.77 3.29
N ALA A 274 6.76 17.97 2.08
CA ALA A 274 7.89 17.20 1.58
C ALA A 274 9.14 17.37 2.47
N GLN A 275 9.37 18.56 3.00
CA GLN A 275 10.45 18.80 3.97
C GLN A 275 10.23 18.08 5.29
N ALA A 276 8.99 18.00 5.78
CA ALA A 276 8.65 17.26 6.98
C ALA A 276 8.83 15.74 6.77
N ILE A 277 8.38 15.20 5.65
CA ILE A 277 8.61 13.80 5.23
C ILE A 277 10.12 13.52 5.15
N ASN A 278 10.88 14.36 4.45
CA ASN A 278 12.33 14.19 4.34
C ASN A 278 13.06 14.24 5.69
N LYS A 279 12.54 15.00 6.66
CA LYS A 279 13.10 15.03 8.02
C LYS A 279 12.94 13.67 8.71
N ILE A 280 11.81 13.00 8.55
CA ILE A 280 11.59 11.65 9.11
C ILE A 280 12.48 10.64 8.38
N HIS A 281 12.41 10.63 7.05
CA HIS A 281 13.19 9.77 6.16
C HIS A 281 14.69 9.80 6.50
N GLN A 282 15.30 10.99 6.66
CA GLN A 282 16.73 11.11 6.96
C GLN A 282 17.14 10.46 8.27
N PHE A 283 16.26 10.45 9.30
CA PHE A 283 16.59 9.84 10.59
C PHE A 283 16.27 8.35 10.68
N VAL A 284 15.35 7.86 9.83
CA VAL A 284 14.93 6.45 9.82
C VAL A 284 15.77 5.63 8.84
N ILE A 285 15.96 6.14 7.62
CA ILE A 285 16.59 5.40 6.51
C ILE A 285 17.86 6.08 5.98
N MET A 286 17.94 7.42 6.08
CA MET A 286 18.99 8.27 5.53
C MET A 286 18.84 8.50 4.03
N SER A 287 18.81 7.46 3.20
CA SER A 287 18.56 7.54 1.75
C SER A 287 18.10 6.20 1.20
N ALA A 288 17.30 6.22 0.15
CA ALA A 288 16.91 5.00 -0.56
C ALA A 288 18.12 4.32 -1.25
N PRO A 289 18.07 3.00 -1.53
CA PRO A 289 19.19 2.27 -2.12
C PRO A 289 19.66 2.90 -3.45
N THR A 290 20.93 3.24 -3.54
CA THR A 290 21.51 3.96 -4.69
C THR A 290 21.30 3.21 -6.00
N THR A 291 21.56 1.90 -6.03
CA THR A 291 21.35 1.04 -7.20
C THR A 291 19.90 1.07 -7.69
N ALA A 292 18.95 1.02 -6.75
CA ALA A 292 17.53 1.09 -7.09
C ALA A 292 17.13 2.44 -7.68
N GLN A 293 17.76 3.55 -7.24
CA GLN A 293 17.51 4.87 -7.80
C GLN A 293 17.96 4.99 -9.26
N TYR A 294 19.14 4.45 -9.61
CA TYR A 294 19.59 4.43 -11.00
C TYR A 294 18.67 3.56 -11.87
N ALA A 295 18.28 2.39 -11.39
CA ALA A 295 17.34 1.51 -12.07
C ALA A 295 15.96 2.18 -12.28
N ALA A 296 15.49 2.96 -11.29
CA ALA A 296 14.22 3.68 -11.36
C ALA A 296 14.20 4.78 -12.43
N ILE A 297 15.33 5.47 -12.67
CA ILE A 297 15.47 6.43 -13.77
C ILE A 297 15.21 5.74 -15.11
N GLU A 298 15.82 4.57 -15.32
CA GLU A 298 15.65 3.80 -16.56
C GLU A 298 14.20 3.29 -16.71
N ALA A 299 13.59 2.86 -15.60
CA ALA A 299 12.20 2.41 -15.59
C ALA A 299 11.24 3.50 -16.12
N LEU A 300 11.35 4.73 -15.60
CA LEU A 300 10.47 5.83 -16.01
C LEU A 300 10.72 6.31 -17.43
N ARG A 301 11.98 6.30 -17.89
CA ARG A 301 12.34 6.85 -19.20
C ARG A 301 12.08 5.91 -20.36
N ASN A 302 12.23 4.61 -20.15
CA ASN A 302 12.39 3.69 -21.28
C ASN A 302 11.55 2.41 -21.19
N CYS A 303 10.65 2.26 -20.19
CA CYS A 303 9.91 0.99 -19.98
C CYS A 303 8.39 1.12 -20.17
N ASP A 304 7.89 2.15 -20.83
CA ASP A 304 6.45 2.29 -21.10
C ASP A 304 5.88 1.09 -21.87
N SER A 305 6.60 0.59 -22.88
CA SER A 305 6.16 -0.56 -23.67
C SER A 305 6.11 -1.87 -22.86
N GLU A 306 7.00 -2.03 -21.89
CA GLU A 306 6.99 -3.16 -20.96
C GLU A 306 5.83 -3.07 -19.97
N VAL A 307 5.56 -1.88 -19.46
CA VAL A 307 4.37 -1.62 -18.60
C VAL A 307 3.10 -1.93 -19.37
N GLU A 308 2.96 -1.44 -20.60
CA GLU A 308 1.79 -1.71 -21.43
C GLU A 308 1.57 -3.21 -21.67
N LYS A 309 2.63 -3.97 -21.95
CA LYS A 309 2.54 -5.44 -22.10
C LYS A 309 2.05 -6.11 -20.84
N MET A 310 2.56 -5.70 -19.65
CA MET A 310 2.11 -6.24 -18.38
C MET A 310 0.65 -5.87 -18.07
N VAL A 311 0.23 -4.63 -18.35
CA VAL A 311 -1.16 -4.18 -18.19
C VAL A 311 -2.10 -4.98 -19.10
N ASN A 312 -1.72 -5.24 -20.36
CA ASN A 312 -2.51 -6.04 -21.30
C ASN A 312 -2.66 -7.48 -20.82
N GLU A 313 -1.60 -8.10 -20.30
CA GLU A 313 -1.65 -9.44 -19.72
C GLU A 313 -2.52 -9.48 -18.46
N TYR A 314 -2.38 -8.51 -17.53
CA TYR A 314 -3.27 -8.40 -16.37
C TYR A 314 -4.73 -8.24 -16.80
N ASN A 315 -5.03 -7.44 -17.83
CA ASN A 315 -6.39 -7.26 -18.33
C ASN A 315 -6.96 -8.57 -18.91
N TYR A 316 -6.13 -9.37 -19.59
CA TYR A 316 -6.53 -10.70 -20.05
C TYR A 316 -6.89 -11.62 -18.87
N ARG A 317 -6.02 -11.73 -17.88
CA ARG A 317 -6.21 -12.54 -16.65
C ARG A 317 -7.44 -12.07 -15.87
N ARG A 318 -7.61 -10.76 -15.69
CA ARG A 318 -8.75 -10.12 -15.06
C ARG A 318 -10.07 -10.57 -15.69
N ARG A 319 -10.19 -10.43 -17.00
CA ARG A 319 -11.40 -10.83 -17.74
C ARG A 319 -11.66 -12.33 -17.65
N TYR A 320 -10.60 -13.13 -17.68
CA TYR A 320 -10.72 -14.58 -17.55
C TYR A 320 -11.27 -14.97 -16.17
N ILE A 321 -10.62 -14.54 -15.09
CA ILE A 321 -11.02 -14.94 -13.72
C ILE A 321 -12.40 -14.38 -13.36
N TYR A 322 -12.70 -13.13 -13.73
CA TYR A 322 -13.99 -12.50 -13.48
C TYR A 322 -15.13 -13.32 -14.14
N ARG A 323 -14.99 -13.63 -15.42
CA ARG A 323 -15.98 -14.48 -16.12
C ARG A 323 -16.12 -15.85 -15.46
N ARG A 324 -15.01 -16.50 -15.09
CA ARG A 324 -15.03 -17.83 -14.46
C ARG A 324 -15.74 -17.81 -13.11
N LEU A 325 -15.56 -16.78 -12.29
CA LEU A 325 -16.28 -16.64 -11.03
C LEU A 325 -17.79 -16.51 -11.26
N LEU A 326 -18.22 -15.69 -12.22
CA LEU A 326 -19.63 -15.55 -12.57
C LEU A 326 -20.24 -16.85 -13.08
N GLU A 327 -19.52 -17.60 -13.95
CA GLU A 327 -19.96 -18.92 -14.43
C GLU A 327 -20.13 -19.95 -13.28
N MET A 328 -19.33 -19.84 -12.22
CA MET A 328 -19.48 -20.63 -11.00
C MET A 328 -20.60 -20.12 -10.07
N GLY A 329 -21.28 -19.04 -10.45
CA GLY A 329 -22.31 -18.38 -9.65
C GLY A 329 -21.75 -17.66 -8.42
N ILE A 330 -20.49 -17.25 -8.45
CA ILE A 330 -19.87 -16.44 -7.40
C ILE A 330 -19.96 -14.99 -7.82
N GLU A 331 -20.70 -14.19 -7.07
CA GLU A 331 -20.82 -12.76 -7.32
C GLU A 331 -19.47 -12.08 -7.09
N CYS A 332 -19.13 -11.16 -7.99
CA CYS A 332 -17.89 -10.42 -7.93
C CYS A 332 -18.07 -9.03 -8.56
N PHE A 333 -17.52 -8.02 -7.92
CA PHE A 333 -17.33 -6.72 -8.53
C PHE A 333 -16.31 -6.84 -9.69
N GLU A 334 -16.59 -6.21 -10.83
CA GLU A 334 -15.64 -6.17 -11.93
C GLU A 334 -14.51 -5.17 -11.63
N PRO A 335 -13.27 -5.61 -11.34
CA PRO A 335 -12.19 -4.69 -11.02
C PRO A 335 -11.73 -3.94 -12.27
N LEU A 336 -11.63 -2.62 -12.18
CA LEU A 336 -11.15 -1.77 -13.27
C LEU A 336 -9.73 -1.25 -13.04
N GLY A 337 -9.14 -1.55 -11.89
CA GLY A 337 -7.77 -1.22 -11.54
C GLY A 337 -7.07 -2.26 -10.69
N ALA A 338 -5.78 -2.07 -10.47
CA ALA A 338 -4.88 -2.98 -9.75
C ALA A 338 -4.87 -4.39 -10.37
N PHE A 339 -4.46 -5.42 -9.63
CA PHE A 339 -4.46 -6.82 -10.11
C PHE A 339 -5.14 -7.76 -9.10
N TYR A 340 -6.14 -7.25 -8.39
CA TYR A 340 -6.93 -8.02 -7.43
C TYR A 340 -8.31 -8.33 -7.98
N ILE A 341 -8.91 -9.40 -7.46
CA ILE A 341 -10.32 -9.69 -7.61
C ILE A 341 -10.93 -10.00 -6.25
N PHE A 342 -12.13 -9.50 -5.99
CA PHE A 342 -12.76 -9.51 -4.67
C PHE A 342 -14.14 -10.18 -4.75
N PRO A 343 -14.20 -11.53 -4.75
CA PRO A 343 -15.44 -12.29 -4.86
C PRO A 343 -16.23 -12.31 -3.54
N ASP A 344 -17.56 -12.28 -3.65
CA ASP A 344 -18.48 -12.44 -2.53
C ASP A 344 -18.68 -13.92 -2.23
N ILE A 345 -18.22 -14.34 -1.05
CA ILE A 345 -18.30 -15.73 -0.60
C ILE A 345 -19.47 -16.01 0.37
N SER A 346 -20.33 -15.03 0.63
CA SER A 346 -21.44 -15.12 1.60
C SER A 346 -22.37 -16.30 1.34
N ARG A 347 -22.57 -16.68 0.08
CA ARG A 347 -23.36 -17.85 -0.32
C ARG A 347 -22.89 -19.18 0.27
N PHE A 348 -21.63 -19.27 0.69
CA PHE A 348 -21.08 -20.48 1.27
C PHE A 348 -21.33 -20.61 2.78
N GLY A 349 -21.91 -19.60 3.41
CA GLY A 349 -22.30 -19.62 4.83
C GLY A 349 -21.12 -19.76 5.80
N MET A 350 -19.95 -19.26 5.42
CA MET A 350 -18.74 -19.28 6.25
C MET A 350 -17.99 -17.93 6.15
N ASP A 351 -17.19 -17.64 7.17
CA ASP A 351 -16.32 -16.47 7.16
C ASP A 351 -15.13 -16.64 6.20
N SER A 352 -14.47 -15.53 5.85
CA SER A 352 -13.37 -15.52 4.87
C SER A 352 -12.17 -16.36 5.30
N ASN A 353 -11.82 -16.38 6.59
CA ASN A 353 -10.70 -17.18 7.08
C ASN A 353 -11.00 -18.68 6.89
N THR A 354 -12.18 -19.14 7.33
CA THR A 354 -12.63 -20.52 7.17
C THR A 354 -12.68 -20.92 5.69
N PHE A 355 -13.16 -20.03 4.81
CA PHE A 355 -13.19 -20.28 3.37
C PHE A 355 -11.80 -20.48 2.80
N CYS A 356 -10.86 -19.55 3.11
CA CYS A 356 -9.47 -19.62 2.64
C CYS A 356 -8.76 -20.90 3.13
N GLU A 357 -8.93 -21.28 4.40
CA GLU A 357 -8.35 -22.50 4.96
C GLU A 357 -8.89 -23.75 4.27
N ARG A 358 -10.20 -23.84 4.07
CA ARG A 358 -10.82 -25.00 3.38
C ARG A 358 -10.38 -25.08 1.91
N LEU A 359 -10.32 -23.96 1.20
CA LEU A 359 -9.87 -23.93 -0.19
C LEU A 359 -8.40 -24.39 -0.30
N LEU A 360 -7.56 -23.92 0.59
CA LEU A 360 -6.14 -24.31 0.64
C LEU A 360 -6.00 -25.81 0.93
N GLN A 361 -6.73 -26.34 1.90
CA GLN A 361 -6.67 -27.76 2.26
C GLN A 361 -7.22 -28.67 1.16
N ALA A 362 -8.37 -28.32 0.59
CA ALA A 362 -9.10 -29.18 -0.35
C ALA A 362 -8.53 -29.11 -1.77
N GLN A 363 -8.09 -27.93 -2.24
CA GLN A 363 -7.73 -27.67 -3.63
C GLN A 363 -6.29 -27.17 -3.82
N LYS A 364 -5.53 -26.98 -2.72
CA LYS A 364 -4.17 -26.43 -2.77
C LYS A 364 -4.13 -25.06 -3.46
N VAL A 365 -5.16 -24.25 -3.28
CA VAL A 365 -5.23 -22.86 -3.76
C VAL A 365 -5.17 -21.93 -2.55
N ALA A 366 -4.13 -21.12 -2.49
CA ALA A 366 -3.92 -20.12 -1.45
C ALA A 366 -4.46 -18.75 -1.92
N ILE A 367 -5.45 -18.23 -1.20
CA ILE A 367 -6.00 -16.88 -1.34
C ILE A 367 -5.95 -16.16 0.00
N ILE A 368 -6.34 -14.87 0.04
CA ILE A 368 -6.33 -14.04 1.25
C ILE A 368 -7.78 -13.85 1.73
N PRO A 369 -8.04 -13.91 3.04
CA PRO A 369 -9.37 -13.68 3.62
C PRO A 369 -9.84 -12.25 3.54
#